data_0bb2c62d96ac26c79c6168e94012528b
#
_entry.id   0bb2c62d96ac26c79c6168e94012528b
#
_cell.length_a   1.000
_cell.length_b   1.000
_cell.length_c   1.000
_cell.angle_alpha   90.00
_cell.angle_beta   90.00
_cell.angle_gamma   90.00
#
_symmetry.space_group_name_H-M   'P 1'
#
loop_
_entity.id
_entity.type
_entity.pdbx_description
1 polymer ?
#
loop_
_entity_poly.entity_id
_entity_poly.type
_entity_poly.pdbx_seq_one_letter_code
_entity_poly.pdbx_strand_id
1 'polypeptide(L)'
;MNKNIKCSLPKVISKGSSLKYFEYNPHSPNLEKGFGGIMEPKGEKTLDPDIIIASCSAFNEKGFRVGYGGGFFDRTIEELKKKGNLKTILAAFEIQKTNYNFQESFDQKVDYICSEQKIYSL
;
A
#
# COMPACT_ATOMS: atom_id res chain seq x y z
N MET A 1 -0.08 9.77 20.53
CA MET A 1 0.57 8.86 19.56
C MET A 1 1.57 7.97 20.26
N ASN A 2 1.54 6.71 19.95
CA ASN A 2 2.47 5.74 20.52
C ASN A 2 3.89 6.00 19.99
N LYS A 3 4.84 6.21 20.89
CA LYS A 3 6.24 6.50 20.53
C LYS A 3 6.96 5.33 19.88
N ASN A 4 6.40 4.12 19.99
CA ASN A 4 7.00 2.90 19.44
C ASN A 4 6.58 2.60 18.00
N ILE A 5 5.68 3.40 17.44
CA ILE A 5 5.25 3.22 16.05
C ILE A 5 6.16 4.03 15.14
N LYS A 6 6.82 3.30 14.24
CA LYS A 6 7.63 3.93 13.19
C LYS A 6 6.84 3.93 11.90
N CYS A 7 7.00 5.00 11.13
CA CYS A 7 6.34 5.14 9.84
C CYS A 7 7.35 5.02 8.72
N SER A 8 6.90 4.45 7.60
CA SER A 8 7.68 4.41 6.37
C SER A 8 6.81 4.76 5.18
N LEU A 9 7.42 5.27 4.14
CA LEU A 9 6.74 5.59 2.89
C LEU A 9 7.41 4.85 1.74
N PRO A 10 6.62 4.46 0.72
CA PRO A 10 7.16 3.72 -0.41
C PRO A 10 7.85 4.62 -1.41
N LYS A 11 8.83 4.06 -2.10
CA LYS A 11 9.51 4.67 -3.22
C LYS A 11 9.58 3.69 -4.38
N VAL A 12 9.32 4.18 -5.58
CA VAL A 12 9.50 3.41 -6.81
C VAL A 12 10.98 3.40 -7.16
N ILE A 13 11.61 2.24 -7.11
CA ILE A 13 13.03 2.10 -7.43
C ILE A 13 13.23 1.99 -8.95
N SER A 14 12.43 1.14 -9.58
CA SER A 14 12.48 0.97 -11.03
C SER A 14 11.15 0.42 -11.53
N LYS A 15 10.88 0.65 -12.82
CA LYS A 15 9.69 0.11 -13.46
C LYS A 15 9.72 -1.42 -13.40
N GLY A 16 8.60 -2.02 -12.98
CA GLY A 16 8.48 -3.47 -12.88
C GLY A 16 9.01 -4.09 -11.59
N SER A 17 9.57 -3.28 -10.69
CA SER A 17 10.05 -3.78 -9.39
C SER A 17 9.00 -3.61 -8.29
N SER A 18 9.28 -4.20 -7.12
CA SER A 18 8.53 -3.92 -5.90
C SER A 18 8.84 -2.51 -5.42
N LEU A 19 7.93 -1.95 -4.64
CA LEU A 19 8.20 -0.71 -3.91
C LEU A 19 9.23 -0.99 -2.82
N LYS A 20 10.03 0.02 -2.51
CA LYS A 20 10.94 -0.03 -1.38
C LYS A 20 10.51 1.02 -0.36
N TYR A 21 10.42 0.61 0.90
CA TYR A 21 9.95 1.48 1.97
C TYR A 21 11.12 2.08 2.72
N PHE A 22 11.01 3.37 3.00
CA PHE A 22 12.02 4.13 3.73
C PHE A 22 11.40 4.80 4.94
N GLU A 23 12.18 4.86 6.03
CA GLU A 23 11.73 5.50 7.26
C GLU A 23 11.33 6.95 6.98
N TYR A 24 10.19 7.36 7.54
CA TYR A 24 9.65 8.69 7.35
C TYR A 24 9.22 9.26 8.70
N ASN A 25 9.70 10.46 9.00
CA ASN A 25 9.28 11.19 10.20
C ASN A 25 8.37 12.35 9.77
N PRO A 26 7.06 12.31 10.11
CA PRO A 26 6.15 13.40 9.74
C PRO A 26 6.48 14.74 10.39
N HIS A 27 7.22 14.75 11.49
CA HIS A 27 7.68 15.97 12.14
C HIS A 27 8.90 16.59 11.47
N SER A 28 9.57 15.85 10.63
CA SER A 28 10.76 16.30 9.88
C SER A 28 10.69 15.72 8.46
N PRO A 29 9.72 16.19 7.66
CA PRO A 29 9.47 15.60 6.34
C PRO A 29 10.65 15.84 5.41
N ASN A 30 10.98 14.80 4.64
CA ASN A 30 12.08 14.83 3.68
C ASN A 30 11.63 14.11 2.42
N LEU A 31 10.93 14.85 1.56
CA LEU A 31 10.28 14.32 0.36
C LEU A 31 10.86 14.97 -0.90
N GLU A 32 10.81 14.23 -2.00
CA GLU A 32 11.17 14.71 -3.33
C GLU A 32 10.20 14.14 -4.35
N LYS A 33 10.14 14.73 -5.53
CA LYS A 33 9.31 14.19 -6.61
C LYS A 33 9.94 12.91 -7.15
N GLY A 34 9.12 11.86 -7.23
CA GLY A 34 9.53 10.58 -7.76
C GLY A 34 8.73 10.19 -8.99
N PHE A 35 8.53 8.89 -9.15
CA PHE A 35 7.81 8.30 -10.28
C PHE A 35 6.39 8.88 -10.39
N GLY A 36 6.04 9.30 -11.60
CA GLY A 36 4.72 9.89 -11.87
C GLY A 36 4.45 11.22 -11.19
N GLY A 37 5.48 11.90 -10.69
CA GLY A 37 5.34 13.18 -10.00
C GLY A 37 4.85 13.04 -8.56
N ILE A 38 4.72 11.82 -8.04
CA ILE A 38 4.29 11.57 -6.67
C ILE A 38 5.44 11.85 -5.71
N MET A 39 5.15 12.51 -4.59
CA MET A 39 6.16 12.80 -3.57
C MET A 39 6.58 11.51 -2.89
N GLU A 40 7.88 11.32 -2.77
CA GLU A 40 8.50 10.12 -2.20
C GLU A 40 9.54 10.49 -1.15
N PRO A 41 9.83 9.60 -0.19
CA PRO A 41 10.93 9.84 0.75
C PRO A 41 12.27 9.85 0.02
N LYS A 42 13.22 10.63 0.51
CA LYS A 42 14.55 10.73 -0.10
C LYS A 42 15.38 9.46 0.02
N GLY A 43 14.93 8.50 0.84
CA GLY A 43 15.48 7.17 0.82
C GLY A 43 16.80 6.99 1.53
N GLU A 44 16.94 7.54 2.73
CA GLU A 44 18.17 7.42 3.50
C GLU A 44 18.25 6.11 4.28
N LYS A 45 17.13 5.66 4.87
CA LYS A 45 17.10 4.47 5.71
C LYS A 45 15.89 3.61 5.35
N THR A 46 16.14 2.37 4.97
CA THR A 46 15.07 1.43 4.64
C THR A 46 14.35 0.94 5.89
N LEU A 47 13.04 0.75 5.79
CA LEU A 47 12.21 0.23 6.87
C LEU A 47 11.03 -0.52 6.26
N ASP A 48 11.12 -1.84 6.21
CA ASP A 48 10.02 -2.66 5.71
C ASP A 48 8.84 -2.61 6.68
N PRO A 49 7.63 -2.34 6.18
CA PRO A 49 6.45 -2.31 7.04
C PRO A 49 5.99 -3.71 7.42
N ASP A 50 5.38 -3.83 8.59
CA ASP A 50 4.61 -5.00 8.98
C ASP A 50 3.10 -4.76 8.82
N ILE A 51 2.70 -3.50 8.64
CA ILE A 51 1.33 -3.11 8.28
C ILE A 51 1.41 -2.14 7.11
N ILE A 52 0.73 -2.45 6.02
CA ILE A 52 0.60 -1.55 4.87
C ILE A 52 -0.81 -0.99 4.82
N ILE A 53 -0.92 0.32 4.67
CA ILE A 53 -2.17 0.99 4.37
C ILE A 53 -2.10 1.45 2.92
N ALA A 54 -2.99 0.93 2.08
CA ALA A 54 -3.01 1.23 0.65
C ALA A 54 -4.27 1.99 0.27
N SER A 55 -4.19 2.71 -0.83
CA SER A 55 -5.35 3.36 -1.46
C SER A 55 -5.73 2.62 -2.73
N CYS A 56 -6.83 3.06 -3.37
CA CYS A 56 -7.30 2.44 -4.60
C CYS A 56 -8.14 3.41 -5.43
N SER A 57 -8.32 3.07 -6.70
CA SER A 57 -9.34 3.71 -7.53
C SER A 57 -10.70 3.06 -7.31
N ALA A 58 -10.71 1.75 -7.12
CA ALA A 58 -11.91 0.97 -6.85
C ALA A 58 -11.54 -0.29 -6.08
N PHE A 59 -12.50 -0.90 -5.43
CA PHE A 59 -12.31 -2.19 -4.75
C PHE A 59 -13.56 -3.05 -4.83
N ASN A 60 -13.40 -4.36 -4.61
CA ASN A 60 -14.54 -5.25 -4.45
C ASN A 60 -14.50 -5.92 -3.06
N GLU A 61 -15.62 -6.50 -2.65
CA GLU A 61 -15.75 -7.11 -1.32
C GLU A 61 -14.87 -8.35 -1.12
N LYS A 62 -14.27 -8.87 -2.17
CA LYS A 62 -13.33 -9.99 -2.08
C LYS A 62 -11.94 -9.56 -1.63
N GLY A 63 -11.70 -8.26 -1.53
CA GLY A 63 -10.44 -7.72 -1.04
C GLY A 63 -9.44 -7.34 -2.14
N PHE A 64 -9.90 -7.23 -3.37
CA PHE A 64 -9.07 -6.81 -4.49
C PHE A 64 -9.29 -5.34 -4.80
N ARG A 65 -8.26 -4.70 -5.29
CA ARG A 65 -8.27 -3.28 -5.60
C ARG A 65 -7.77 -2.99 -7.00
N VAL A 66 -8.31 -1.92 -7.58
CA VAL A 66 -7.77 -1.33 -8.80
C VAL A 66 -6.80 -0.23 -8.36
N GLY A 67 -5.55 -0.37 -8.76
CA GLY A 67 -4.52 0.63 -8.50
C GLY A 67 -4.32 1.53 -9.71
N TYR A 68 -3.12 2.12 -9.77
CA TYR A 68 -2.78 3.09 -10.81
C TYR A 68 -1.96 2.47 -11.95
N GLY A 69 -1.97 1.14 -12.05
CA GLY A 69 -1.18 0.41 -13.03
C GLY A 69 0.22 0.07 -12.50
N GLY A 70 0.96 -0.72 -13.24
CA GLY A 70 2.33 -1.08 -12.92
C GLY A 70 2.51 -2.25 -11.96
N GLY A 71 1.49 -2.63 -11.20
CA GLY A 71 1.54 -3.79 -10.30
C GLY A 71 2.50 -3.66 -9.12
N PHE A 72 2.88 -2.45 -8.74
CA PHE A 72 3.85 -2.22 -7.66
C PHE A 72 3.41 -2.80 -6.32
N PHE A 73 2.15 -2.57 -5.94
CA PHE A 73 1.64 -3.06 -4.66
C PHE A 73 1.54 -4.57 -4.62
N ASP A 74 1.06 -5.19 -5.70
CA ASP A 74 0.91 -6.65 -5.73
C ASP A 74 2.27 -7.33 -5.57
N ARG A 75 3.28 -6.86 -6.28
CA ARG A 75 4.64 -7.39 -6.14
C ARG A 75 5.22 -7.15 -4.75
N THR A 76 4.96 -5.96 -4.19
CA THR A 76 5.44 -5.60 -2.85
C THR A 76 4.81 -6.46 -1.78
N ILE A 77 3.49 -6.65 -1.83
CA ILE A 77 2.77 -7.49 -0.87
C ILE A 77 3.27 -8.93 -0.95
N GLU A 78 3.41 -9.47 -2.15
CA GLU A 78 3.92 -10.83 -2.35
C GLU A 78 5.31 -11.00 -1.73
N GLU A 79 6.22 -10.06 -2.01
CA GLU A 79 7.58 -10.11 -1.50
C GLU A 79 7.65 -9.99 0.02
N LEU A 80 6.90 -9.05 0.60
CA LEU A 80 6.92 -8.83 2.05
C LEU A 80 6.25 -9.97 2.81
N LYS A 81 5.23 -10.60 2.25
CA LYS A 81 4.62 -11.79 2.87
C LYS A 81 5.59 -12.96 2.98
N LYS A 82 6.53 -13.08 2.04
CA LYS A 82 7.57 -14.11 2.11
C LYS A 82 8.56 -13.88 3.24
N LYS A 83 8.73 -12.63 3.66
CA LYS A 83 9.67 -12.27 4.73
C LYS A 83 9.08 -12.37 6.13
N GLY A 84 7.75 -12.35 6.28
CA GLY A 84 7.13 -12.41 7.60
C GLY A 84 5.63 -12.12 7.58
N ASN A 85 5.08 -11.79 8.73
CA ASN A 85 3.65 -11.53 8.92
C ASN A 85 3.31 -10.10 8.52
N LEU A 86 2.85 -9.93 7.29
CA LEU A 86 2.38 -8.66 6.79
C LEU A 86 0.86 -8.58 6.94
N LYS A 87 0.36 -7.46 7.46
CA LYS A 87 -1.07 -7.11 7.41
C LYS A 87 -1.28 -6.00 6.41
N THR A 88 -2.34 -6.12 5.63
CA THR A 88 -2.66 -5.14 4.59
C THR A 88 -4.05 -4.58 4.84
N ILE A 89 -4.14 -3.25 4.83
CA ILE A 89 -5.39 -2.52 5.05
C ILE A 89 -5.60 -1.60 3.86
N LEU A 90 -6.78 -1.67 3.27
CA LEU A 90 -7.17 -0.75 2.21
C LEU A 90 -8.00 0.36 2.82
N ALA A 91 -7.57 1.60 2.63
CA ALA A 91 -8.35 2.78 3.03
C ALA A 91 -9.08 3.28 1.79
N ALA A 92 -10.41 3.28 1.84
CA ALA A 92 -11.23 3.62 0.69
C ALA A 92 -12.55 4.27 1.13
N PHE A 93 -13.26 4.85 0.16
CA PHE A 93 -14.61 5.33 0.36
C PHE A 93 -15.62 4.33 -0.20
N GLU A 94 -16.79 4.22 0.40
CA GLU A 94 -17.83 3.29 -0.07
C GLU A 94 -18.20 3.50 -1.54
N ILE A 95 -18.12 4.73 -2.02
CA ILE A 95 -18.40 5.03 -3.43
C ILE A 95 -17.42 4.35 -4.39
N GLN A 96 -16.26 3.94 -3.91
CA GLN A 96 -15.26 3.25 -4.73
C GLN A 96 -15.54 1.75 -4.86
N LYS A 97 -16.51 1.24 -4.10
CA LYS A 97 -16.87 -0.18 -4.15
C LYS A 97 -17.54 -0.54 -5.47
N THR A 98 -17.11 -1.65 -6.04
CA THR A 98 -17.74 -2.23 -7.22
C THR A 98 -18.07 -3.69 -6.98
N ASN A 99 -19.10 -4.20 -7.65
CA ASN A 99 -19.46 -5.61 -7.62
C ASN A 99 -18.74 -6.40 -8.71
N TYR A 100 -17.92 -5.73 -9.51
CA TYR A 100 -17.23 -6.35 -10.63
C TYR A 100 -16.02 -7.17 -10.16
N ASN A 101 -15.90 -8.39 -10.68
CA ASN A 101 -14.76 -9.27 -10.42
C ASN A 101 -13.68 -9.01 -11.44
N PHE A 102 -12.87 -8.00 -11.21
CA PHE A 102 -11.84 -7.54 -12.14
C PHE A 102 -10.48 -8.21 -11.91
N GLN A 103 -10.31 -8.92 -10.79
CA GLN A 103 -9.01 -9.42 -10.36
C GLN A 103 -8.45 -10.50 -11.27
N GLU A 104 -7.13 -10.49 -11.41
CA GLU A 104 -6.37 -11.48 -12.13
C GLU A 104 -5.57 -12.35 -11.14
N SER A 105 -4.99 -13.44 -11.64
CA SER A 105 -4.34 -14.44 -10.79
C SER A 105 -3.16 -13.89 -9.97
N PHE A 106 -2.49 -12.85 -10.46
CA PHE A 106 -1.35 -12.25 -9.75
C PHE A 106 -1.75 -11.15 -8.77
N ASP A 107 -3.01 -10.71 -8.77
CA ASP A 107 -3.48 -9.68 -7.86
C ASP A 107 -3.49 -10.20 -6.42
N GLN A 108 -3.06 -9.34 -5.50
CA GLN A 108 -2.97 -9.68 -4.09
C GLN A 108 -4.19 -9.16 -3.33
N LYS A 109 -4.80 -10.04 -2.55
CA LYS A 109 -5.92 -9.71 -1.69
C LYS A 109 -5.42 -8.98 -0.44
N VAL A 110 -6.16 -7.94 -0.02
CA VAL A 110 -5.88 -7.27 1.27
C VAL A 110 -6.59 -8.00 2.40
N ASP A 111 -6.13 -7.78 3.62
CA ASP A 111 -6.71 -8.42 4.81
C ASP A 111 -7.94 -7.67 5.32
N TYR A 112 -7.93 -6.35 5.24
CA TYR A 112 -9.01 -5.50 5.72
C TYR A 112 -9.26 -4.37 4.75
N ILE A 113 -10.53 -3.95 4.67
CA ILE A 113 -10.91 -2.72 3.98
C ILE A 113 -11.56 -1.81 5.02
N CYS A 114 -11.10 -0.58 5.13
CA CYS A 114 -11.65 0.42 6.03
C CYS A 114 -12.24 1.55 5.21
N SER A 115 -13.54 1.72 5.29
CA SER A 115 -14.23 2.84 4.64
C SER A 115 -14.80 3.78 5.69
N GLU A 116 -15.40 4.89 5.23
CA GLU A 116 -16.06 5.82 6.15
C GLU A 116 -17.30 5.21 6.82
N GLN A 117 -17.77 4.07 6.34
CA GLN A 117 -18.99 3.45 6.85
C GLN A 117 -18.74 2.18 7.65
N LYS A 118 -17.73 1.38 7.27
CA LYS A 118 -17.50 0.10 7.95
C LYS A 118 -16.12 -0.48 7.69
N ILE A 119 -15.79 -1.51 8.46
CA ILE A 119 -14.58 -2.31 8.28
C ILE A 119 -14.98 -3.68 7.73
N TYR A 120 -14.35 -4.06 6.63
CA TYR A 120 -14.49 -5.38 6.05
C TYR A 120 -13.32 -6.24 6.51
N SER A 121 -13.60 -7.36 7.11
CA SER A 121 -12.59 -8.35 7.50
C SER A 121 -12.64 -9.50 6.50
N LEU A 122 -11.54 -9.78 5.86
CA LEU A 122 -11.49 -10.66 4.70
C LEU A 122 -10.73 -11.96 4.95
#